data_34fd1264fc2a0c861f5e83b789039c44
#
_entry.id   34fd1264fc2a0c861f5e83b789039c44
#
_cell.length_a   1.000
_cell.length_b   1.000
_cell.length_c   1.000
_cell.angle_alpha   90.00
_cell.angle_beta   90.00
_cell.angle_gamma   90.00
#
_symmetry.space_group_name_H-M   'P 1'
#
loop_
_entity.id
_entity.type
_entity.pdbx_description
1 polymer ?
#
loop_
_entity_poly.entity_id
_entity_poly.type
_entity_poly.pdbx_seq_one_letter_code
_entity_poly.pdbx_strand_id
1 'polypeptide(L)'
;MFSNRFNRWTVAAIALMGTAIATVPGRVLAQTPDHPESTAAQFPTRNDLKSLTGAGSYLAARHASVERDAASAAAFYRSALRTDPKNNELLDRAFISSVADGDIEEAVKLAERILTIDKTNRVARLVVGVHDLKLKKYASAQTNINQSIRGPITDLVATLLSGWAAYGAGDAKGGVATID
;
A
#
# COMPACT_ATOMS: atom_id res chain seq x y z
N MET A 1 14.16 -32.18 -32.56
CA MET A 1 15.10 -32.12 -33.69
C MET A 1 15.11 -30.71 -34.25
N PHE A 2 16.16 -29.98 -34.07
CA PHE A 2 16.66 -28.66 -34.50
C PHE A 2 17.21 -27.93 -33.27
N SER A 3 18.35 -28.12 -32.99
CA SER A 3 19.74 -27.76 -33.34
C SER A 3 20.01 -26.26 -33.22
N ASN A 4 20.62 -26.02 -32.15
CA ASN A 4 21.47 -25.00 -31.60
C ASN A 4 22.56 -24.50 -32.61
N ARG A 5 22.78 -23.19 -32.72
CA ARG A 5 24.06 -22.66 -33.21
C ARG A 5 24.47 -21.38 -32.50
N PHE A 6 25.44 -21.56 -31.64
CA PHE A 6 26.41 -20.59 -31.15
C PHE A 6 27.00 -19.73 -32.28
N ASN A 7 27.14 -18.44 -32.04
CA ASN A 7 28.07 -17.62 -32.84
C ASN A 7 29.05 -16.89 -31.91
N ARG A 8 30.23 -17.47 -31.85
CA ARG A 8 31.44 -16.88 -31.27
C ARG A 8 32.04 -15.97 -32.33
N TRP A 9 32.22 -14.70 -32.04
CA TRP A 9 33.06 -13.81 -32.85
C TRP A 9 34.29 -13.42 -32.07
N THR A 10 35.36 -13.80 -32.64
CA THR A 10 36.77 -13.77 -32.32
C THR A 10 37.31 -12.34 -32.21
N VAL A 11 38.19 -12.24 -31.26
CA VAL A 11 39.23 -11.22 -30.98
C VAL A 11 40.05 -10.87 -32.22
N ALA A 12 40.31 -9.60 -32.44
CA ALA A 12 41.46 -9.15 -33.22
C ALA A 12 42.17 -8.01 -32.45
N ALA A 13 43.35 -8.34 -32.02
CA ALA A 13 44.33 -7.42 -31.47
C ALA A 13 44.95 -6.56 -32.58
N ILE A 14 45.09 -5.28 -32.35
CA ILE A 14 46.06 -4.42 -33.06
C ILE A 14 46.88 -3.68 -32.01
N ALA A 15 48.15 -4.02 -32.02
CA ALA A 15 49.23 -3.32 -31.29
C ALA A 15 49.89 -2.30 -32.22
N LEU A 16 50.58 -1.35 -31.57
CA LEU A 16 51.63 -0.45 -32.03
C LEU A 16 51.22 0.98 -32.40
N MET A 17 51.62 1.95 -31.64
CA MET A 17 52.87 2.69 -31.73
C MET A 17 52.89 3.81 -30.71
N GLY A 18 54.03 3.89 -30.02
CA GLY A 18 54.28 4.88 -29.01
C GLY A 18 54.63 6.27 -29.55
N THR A 19 54.32 7.26 -28.77
CA THR A 19 55.01 8.55 -28.76
C THR A 19 55.15 9.00 -27.30
N ALA A 20 56.41 9.08 -26.90
CA ALA A 20 56.80 9.68 -25.60
C ALA A 20 56.59 11.19 -25.65
N ILE A 21 55.79 11.72 -24.74
CA ILE A 21 55.76 13.16 -24.48
C ILE A 21 55.97 13.39 -22.97
N ALA A 22 56.89 14.25 -22.72
CA ALA A 22 57.56 14.67 -21.53
C ALA A 22 56.66 14.85 -20.29
N THR A 23 57.16 14.35 -19.19
CA THR A 23 56.74 14.60 -17.82
C THR A 23 56.80 16.09 -17.46
N VAL A 24 55.68 16.68 -17.10
CA VAL A 24 55.59 17.88 -16.29
C VAL A 24 55.07 17.47 -14.92
N PRO A 25 55.80 17.62 -13.82
CA PRO A 25 55.27 17.35 -12.50
C PRO A 25 54.55 18.60 -11.98
N GLY A 26 53.31 18.77 -12.40
CA GLY A 26 52.39 19.73 -11.80
C GLY A 26 51.34 18.95 -11.01
N ARG A 27 51.64 18.61 -9.77
CA ARG A 27 50.69 18.04 -8.82
C ARG A 27 49.73 19.16 -8.40
N VAL A 28 48.75 19.44 -9.22
CA VAL A 28 47.55 20.12 -8.74
C VAL A 28 46.80 19.10 -7.92
N LEU A 29 46.97 19.18 -6.61
CA LEU A 29 46.02 18.56 -5.68
C LEU A 29 44.68 19.27 -5.90
N ALA A 30 43.86 18.72 -6.80
CA ALA A 30 42.44 18.99 -6.77
C ALA A 30 41.97 18.48 -5.40
N GLN A 31 41.89 19.35 -4.42
CA GLN A 31 41.04 19.14 -3.27
C GLN A 31 39.63 19.03 -3.83
N THR A 32 39.16 17.80 -4.00
CA THR A 32 37.72 17.55 -3.99
C THR A 32 37.21 18.18 -2.71
N PRO A 33 36.29 19.18 -2.77
CA PRO A 33 35.66 19.62 -1.55
C PRO A 33 35.08 18.34 -0.93
N ASP A 34 35.44 18.04 0.30
CA ASP A 34 34.73 17.12 1.15
C ASP A 34 33.30 17.64 1.20
N HIS A 35 32.47 17.20 0.21
CA HIS A 35 31.08 17.17 0.44
C HIS A 35 30.91 16.15 1.56
N PRO A 36 30.41 16.56 2.74
CA PRO A 36 30.04 15.58 3.72
C PRO A 36 29.13 14.62 2.95
N GLU A 37 29.53 13.34 2.90
CA GLU A 37 28.65 12.29 2.38
C GLU A 37 27.27 12.64 2.90
N SER A 38 26.39 13.01 1.96
CA SER A 38 25.01 13.24 2.28
C SER A 38 24.58 11.93 2.94
N THR A 39 24.54 11.94 4.26
CA THR A 39 23.96 10.86 5.03
C THR A 39 22.57 10.77 4.46
N ALA A 40 22.39 9.87 3.51
CA ALA A 40 21.09 9.66 2.86
C ALA A 40 20.11 9.57 4.00
N ALA A 41 19.22 10.55 4.09
CA ALA A 41 18.32 10.68 5.22
C ALA A 41 17.62 9.35 5.36
N GLN A 42 18.02 8.54 6.33
CA GLN A 42 17.42 7.24 6.56
C GLN A 42 15.99 7.50 6.99
N PHE A 43 15.07 7.11 6.12
CA PHE A 43 13.67 7.23 6.46
C PHE A 43 13.37 6.36 7.68
N PRO A 44 12.54 6.83 8.61
CA PRO A 44 12.23 6.10 9.82
C PRO A 44 11.57 4.76 9.49
N THR A 45 11.98 3.74 10.19
CA THR A 45 11.44 2.38 10.11
C THR A 45 10.28 2.18 11.10
N ARG A 46 9.58 1.07 10.98
CA ARG A 46 8.51 0.71 11.94
C ARG A 46 9.00 0.64 13.40
N ASN A 47 10.29 0.42 13.62
CA ASN A 47 10.87 0.37 14.96
C ASN A 47 11.01 1.77 15.59
N ASP A 48 11.00 2.81 14.77
CA ASP A 48 11.17 4.20 15.20
C ASP A 48 9.85 4.88 15.61
N LEU A 49 8.73 4.16 15.54
CA LEU A 49 7.38 4.70 15.82
C LEU A 49 7.25 5.43 17.14
N LYS A 50 8.01 5.00 18.18
CA LYS A 50 7.93 5.60 19.51
C LYS A 50 8.68 6.93 19.63
N SER A 51 9.64 7.16 18.75
CA SER A 51 10.48 8.37 18.74
C SER A 51 9.94 9.45 17.80
N LEU A 52 9.00 9.11 16.93
CA LEU A 52 8.46 10.04 15.95
C LEU A 52 7.38 10.94 16.54
N THR A 53 7.44 12.21 16.17
CA THR A 53 6.32 13.14 16.36
C THR A 53 5.16 12.79 15.44
N GLY A 54 3.96 13.35 15.70
CA GLY A 54 2.81 13.16 14.81
C GLY A 54 3.10 13.57 13.36
N ALA A 55 3.79 14.70 13.15
CA ALA A 55 4.21 15.16 11.83
C ALA A 55 5.26 14.22 11.20
N GLY A 56 6.24 13.74 11.98
CA GLY A 56 7.22 12.76 11.53
C GLY A 56 6.57 11.45 11.11
N SER A 57 5.62 10.96 11.91
CA SER A 57 4.84 9.76 11.56
C SER A 57 4.03 9.96 10.27
N TYR A 58 3.42 11.12 10.08
CA TYR A 58 2.68 11.43 8.86
C TYR A 58 3.59 11.43 7.61
N LEU A 59 4.75 12.08 7.70
CA LEU A 59 5.71 12.11 6.58
C LEU A 59 6.26 10.72 6.25
N ALA A 60 6.58 9.93 7.27
CA ALA A 60 7.02 8.55 7.11
C ALA A 60 5.92 7.68 6.46
N ALA A 61 4.66 7.87 6.89
CA ALA A 61 3.52 7.18 6.29
C ALA A 61 3.34 7.53 4.80
N ARG A 62 3.48 8.80 4.46
CA ARG A 62 3.40 9.26 3.07
C ARG A 62 4.51 8.67 2.21
N HIS A 63 5.74 8.63 2.73
CA HIS A 63 6.86 8.01 2.03
C HIS A 63 6.59 6.51 1.80
N ALA A 64 6.25 5.76 2.85
CA ALA A 64 5.90 4.35 2.74
C ALA A 64 4.77 4.09 1.74
N SER A 65 3.77 4.98 1.67
CA SER A 65 2.69 4.88 0.68
C SER A 65 3.17 5.04 -0.76
N VAL A 66 4.15 5.93 -1.02
CA VAL A 66 4.77 6.10 -2.34
C VAL A 66 5.56 4.84 -2.72
N GLU A 67 6.29 4.27 -1.77
CA GLU A 67 7.05 3.03 -1.94
C GLU A 67 6.15 1.77 -2.00
N ARG A 68 4.82 1.93 -1.87
CA ARG A 68 3.84 0.84 -1.81
C ARG A 68 4.07 -0.14 -0.65
N ASP A 69 4.72 0.30 0.40
CA ASP A 69 4.84 -0.45 1.65
C ASP A 69 3.60 -0.20 2.52
N ALA A 70 2.55 -0.98 2.27
CA ALA A 70 1.27 -0.85 2.97
C ALA A 70 1.41 -1.07 4.48
N ALA A 71 2.28 -2.00 4.89
CA ALA A 71 2.49 -2.35 6.29
C ALA A 71 3.11 -1.18 7.08
N SER A 72 4.17 -0.57 6.54
CA SER A 72 4.78 0.61 7.15
C SER A 72 3.85 1.82 7.10
N ALA A 73 3.15 2.03 5.97
CA ALA A 73 2.18 3.12 5.83
C ALA A 73 1.06 3.02 6.90
N ALA A 74 0.46 1.84 7.07
CA ALA A 74 -0.56 1.58 8.08
C ALA A 74 -0.04 1.87 9.50
N ALA A 75 1.16 1.36 9.83
CA ALA A 75 1.76 1.56 11.13
C ALA A 75 2.01 3.04 11.44
N PHE A 76 2.56 3.79 10.48
CA PHE A 76 2.87 5.21 10.63
C PHE A 76 1.62 6.09 10.64
N TYR A 77 0.60 5.83 9.79
CA TYR A 77 -0.67 6.57 9.85
C TYR A 77 -1.40 6.33 11.17
N ARG A 78 -1.42 5.10 11.70
CA ARG A 78 -1.97 4.82 13.03
C ARG A 78 -1.19 5.55 14.12
N SER A 79 0.13 5.67 13.98
CA SER A 79 0.94 6.45 14.92
C SER A 79 0.58 7.94 14.88
N ALA A 80 0.45 8.53 13.69
CA ALA A 80 0.01 9.91 13.53
C ALA A 80 -1.41 10.12 14.09
N LEU A 81 -2.33 9.20 13.83
CA LEU A 81 -3.72 9.26 14.32
C LEU A 81 -3.81 9.20 15.85
N ARG A 82 -2.89 8.51 16.53
CA ARG A 82 -2.82 8.53 17.99
C ARG A 82 -2.47 9.92 18.56
N THR A 83 -1.68 10.70 17.81
CA THR A 83 -1.29 12.06 18.21
C THR A 83 -2.41 13.06 17.98
N ASP A 84 -3.17 12.89 16.89
CA ASP A 84 -4.34 13.71 16.57
C ASP A 84 -5.57 12.82 16.26
N PRO A 85 -6.25 12.33 17.30
CA PRO A 85 -7.32 11.38 17.14
C PRO A 85 -8.56 11.90 16.42
N LYS A 86 -8.76 13.21 16.34
CA LYS A 86 -9.93 13.82 15.71
C LYS A 86 -9.73 14.12 14.23
N ASN A 87 -8.57 13.85 13.69
CA ASN A 87 -8.24 14.14 12.32
C ASN A 87 -8.84 13.07 11.38
N ASN A 88 -9.89 13.47 10.66
CA ASN A 88 -10.59 12.57 9.76
C ASN A 88 -9.73 12.12 8.58
N GLU A 89 -8.83 12.98 8.10
CA GLU A 89 -7.91 12.62 7.01
C GLU A 89 -6.93 11.52 7.46
N LEU A 90 -6.37 11.64 8.66
CA LEU A 90 -5.51 10.60 9.21
C LEU A 90 -6.28 9.30 9.45
N LEU A 91 -7.54 9.40 9.88
CA LEU A 91 -8.41 8.25 10.07
C LEU A 91 -8.65 7.50 8.75
N ASP A 92 -8.98 8.22 7.69
CA ASP A 92 -9.20 7.63 6.36
C ASP A 92 -7.93 7.00 5.80
N ARG A 93 -6.78 7.69 5.92
CA ARG A 93 -5.50 7.16 5.46
C ARG A 93 -5.06 5.92 6.25
N ALA A 94 -5.20 5.93 7.56
CA ALA A 94 -4.93 4.77 8.40
C ALA A 94 -5.82 3.58 8.02
N PHE A 95 -7.11 3.84 7.80
CA PHE A 95 -8.07 2.83 7.36
C PHE A 95 -7.67 2.20 6.03
N ILE A 96 -7.48 3.00 4.98
CA ILE A 96 -7.14 2.50 3.65
C ILE A 96 -5.81 1.74 3.66
N SER A 97 -4.81 2.24 4.39
CA SER A 97 -3.52 1.56 4.52
C SER A 97 -3.64 0.23 5.26
N SER A 98 -4.49 0.14 6.31
CA SER A 98 -4.73 -1.11 7.03
C SER A 98 -5.46 -2.14 6.16
N VAL A 99 -6.39 -1.70 5.31
CA VAL A 99 -7.03 -2.57 4.29
C VAL A 99 -6.00 -3.09 3.30
N ALA A 100 -5.12 -2.23 2.80
CA ALA A 100 -4.08 -2.59 1.84
C ALA A 100 -3.02 -3.52 2.44
N ASP A 101 -2.72 -3.38 3.73
CA ASP A 101 -1.82 -4.27 4.49
C ASP A 101 -2.45 -5.64 4.79
N GLY A 102 -3.78 -5.74 4.68
CA GLY A 102 -4.53 -6.94 5.04
C GLY A 102 -4.80 -7.10 6.54
N ASP A 103 -4.51 -6.08 7.36
CA ASP A 103 -4.86 -6.03 8.78
C ASP A 103 -6.37 -5.72 8.92
N ILE A 104 -7.19 -6.73 8.62
CA ILE A 104 -8.65 -6.60 8.54
C ILE A 104 -9.26 -6.25 9.91
N GLU A 105 -8.72 -6.78 10.98
CA GLU A 105 -9.24 -6.51 12.33
C GLU A 105 -9.09 -5.03 12.71
N GLU A 106 -7.95 -4.43 12.38
CA GLU A 106 -7.74 -3.01 12.60
C GLU A 106 -8.54 -2.17 11.60
N ALA A 107 -8.60 -2.60 10.34
CA ALA A 107 -9.39 -1.93 9.32
C ALA A 107 -10.88 -1.83 9.71
N VAL A 108 -11.45 -2.88 10.29
CA VAL A 108 -12.84 -2.87 10.77
C VAL A 108 -13.04 -1.86 11.89
N LYS A 109 -12.15 -1.80 12.88
CA LYS A 109 -12.24 -0.80 13.96
C LYS A 109 -12.20 0.64 13.43
N LEU A 110 -11.31 0.88 12.47
CA LEU A 110 -11.23 2.20 11.83
C LEU A 110 -12.46 2.49 10.96
N ALA A 111 -12.98 1.48 10.23
CA ALA A 111 -14.21 1.59 9.45
C ALA A 111 -15.42 1.93 10.32
N GLU A 112 -15.61 1.23 11.43
CA GLU A 112 -16.70 1.52 12.39
C GLU A 112 -16.61 2.95 12.89
N ARG A 113 -15.40 3.41 13.20
CA ARG A 113 -15.17 4.79 13.62
C ARG A 113 -15.49 5.79 12.51
N ILE A 114 -15.12 5.53 11.26
CA ILE A 114 -15.51 6.34 10.09
C ILE A 114 -17.04 6.40 9.99
N LEU A 115 -17.72 5.28 10.16
CA LEU A 115 -19.18 5.20 10.07
C LEU A 115 -19.92 5.93 11.20
N THR A 116 -19.25 6.25 12.31
CA THR A 116 -19.85 7.16 13.32
C THR A 116 -19.88 8.61 12.84
N ILE A 117 -18.94 9.00 11.96
CA ILE A 117 -18.79 10.36 11.44
C ILE A 117 -19.54 10.50 10.11
N ASP A 118 -19.29 9.56 9.17
CA ASP A 118 -19.92 9.49 7.85
C ASP A 118 -20.57 8.12 7.65
N LYS A 119 -21.87 8.05 7.93
CA LYS A 119 -22.67 6.83 7.75
C LYS A 119 -22.78 6.38 6.29
N THR A 120 -22.41 7.23 5.35
CA THR A 120 -22.52 6.95 3.90
C THR A 120 -21.20 6.48 3.29
N ASN A 121 -20.13 6.37 4.07
CA ASN A 121 -18.84 5.93 3.58
C ASN A 121 -18.90 4.49 3.06
N ARG A 122 -18.77 4.37 1.75
CA ARG A 122 -19.02 3.10 1.03
C ARG A 122 -17.93 2.07 1.30
N VAL A 123 -16.68 2.50 1.34
CA VAL A 123 -15.54 1.59 1.55
C VAL A 123 -15.59 1.02 2.96
N ALA A 124 -15.87 1.87 3.94
CA ALA A 124 -16.06 1.43 5.32
C ALA A 124 -17.23 0.43 5.46
N ARG A 125 -18.37 0.72 4.80
CA ARG A 125 -19.51 -0.22 4.74
C ARG A 125 -19.13 -1.56 4.11
N LEU A 126 -18.39 -1.54 3.00
CA LEU A 126 -17.97 -2.76 2.33
C LEU A 126 -17.07 -3.61 3.24
N VAL A 127 -16.08 -2.99 3.87
CA VAL A 127 -15.15 -3.70 4.78
C VAL A 127 -15.90 -4.32 5.95
N VAL A 128 -16.80 -3.58 6.61
CA VAL A 128 -17.63 -4.11 7.70
C VAL A 128 -18.55 -5.22 7.18
N GLY A 129 -19.17 -5.04 6.02
CA GLY A 129 -20.07 -6.06 5.44
C GLY A 129 -19.34 -7.37 5.11
N VAL A 130 -18.14 -7.29 4.53
CA VAL A 130 -17.32 -8.49 4.23
C VAL A 130 -16.87 -9.18 5.52
N HIS A 131 -16.49 -8.40 6.54
CA HIS A 131 -16.14 -8.94 7.85
C HIS A 131 -17.32 -9.64 8.53
N ASP A 132 -18.50 -9.02 8.49
CA ASP A 132 -19.73 -9.62 9.03
C ASP A 132 -20.10 -10.92 8.27
N LEU A 133 -19.88 -10.96 6.95
CA LEU A 133 -20.07 -12.17 6.14
C LEU A 133 -19.13 -13.30 6.62
N LYS A 134 -17.85 -13.01 6.86
CA LYS A 134 -16.88 -13.95 7.41
C LYS A 134 -17.32 -14.49 8.78
N LEU A 135 -17.94 -13.64 9.60
CA LEU A 135 -18.48 -14.01 10.91
C LEU A 135 -19.88 -14.67 10.85
N LYS A 136 -20.40 -14.94 9.65
CA LYS A 136 -21.74 -15.50 9.43
C LYS A 136 -22.90 -14.63 9.94
N LYS A 137 -22.66 -13.33 10.11
CA LYS A 137 -23.68 -12.33 10.47
C LYS A 137 -24.40 -11.84 9.19
N TYR A 138 -25.10 -12.74 8.52
CA TYR A 138 -25.60 -12.51 7.16
C TYR A 138 -26.53 -11.29 7.01
N ALA A 139 -27.43 -11.05 7.95
CA ALA A 139 -28.35 -9.91 7.90
C ALA A 139 -27.60 -8.56 7.99
N SER A 140 -26.62 -8.44 8.90
CA SER A 140 -25.76 -7.26 9.01
C SER A 140 -24.88 -7.09 7.78
N ALA A 141 -24.29 -8.19 7.30
CA ALA A 141 -23.48 -8.21 6.09
C ALA A 141 -24.26 -7.66 4.89
N GLN A 142 -25.46 -8.19 4.65
CA GLN A 142 -26.31 -7.77 3.55
C GLN A 142 -26.67 -6.28 3.63
N THR A 143 -27.02 -5.79 4.82
CA THR A 143 -27.32 -4.37 5.03
C THR A 143 -26.13 -3.48 4.69
N ASN A 144 -24.94 -3.80 5.20
CA ASN A 144 -23.74 -3.03 4.94
C ASN A 144 -23.29 -3.10 3.47
N ILE A 145 -23.34 -4.27 2.86
CA ILE A 145 -23.00 -4.48 1.45
C ILE A 145 -23.94 -3.67 0.57
N ASN A 146 -25.25 -3.75 0.76
CA ASN A 146 -26.23 -3.01 -0.03
C ASN A 146 -26.07 -1.48 0.07
N GLN A 147 -25.57 -0.97 1.20
CA GLN A 147 -25.29 0.45 1.40
C GLN A 147 -23.92 0.87 0.86
N SER A 148 -23.05 -0.08 0.49
CA SER A 148 -21.73 0.21 -0.06
C SER A 148 -21.75 0.48 -1.57
N ILE A 149 -22.83 0.11 -2.25
CA ILE A 149 -22.90 0.03 -3.70
C ILE A 149 -23.11 1.39 -4.33
N ARG A 150 -22.25 1.76 -5.32
CA ARG A 150 -22.61 2.60 -6.48
C ARG A 150 -21.46 2.63 -7.48
N GLY A 151 -21.69 2.09 -8.67
CA GLY A 151 -20.80 2.12 -9.82
C GLY A 151 -20.70 0.74 -10.49
N PRO A 152 -20.49 0.66 -11.81
CA PRO A 152 -20.68 -0.57 -12.58
C PRO A 152 -19.86 -1.77 -12.09
N ILE A 153 -18.63 -1.53 -11.58
CA ILE A 153 -17.77 -2.63 -11.08
C ILE A 153 -18.10 -2.98 -9.63
N THR A 154 -18.36 -1.96 -8.80
CA THR A 154 -18.73 -2.18 -7.39
C THR A 154 -20.09 -2.83 -7.26
N ASP A 155 -21.01 -2.53 -8.17
CA ASP A 155 -22.33 -3.15 -8.19
C ASP A 155 -22.24 -4.66 -8.43
N LEU A 156 -21.37 -5.11 -9.35
CA LEU A 156 -21.14 -6.53 -9.59
C LEU A 156 -20.61 -7.25 -8.33
N VAL A 157 -19.57 -6.70 -7.71
CA VAL A 157 -18.97 -7.30 -6.50
C VAL A 157 -20.00 -7.37 -5.36
N ALA A 158 -20.76 -6.30 -5.16
CA ALA A 158 -21.72 -6.26 -4.09
C ALA A 158 -22.95 -7.14 -4.37
N THR A 159 -23.38 -7.25 -5.62
CA THR A 159 -24.43 -8.21 -6.04
C THR A 159 -24.00 -9.64 -5.72
N LEU A 160 -22.78 -10.03 -6.09
CA LEU A 160 -22.23 -11.34 -5.75
C LEU A 160 -22.18 -11.58 -4.24
N LEU A 161 -21.65 -10.61 -3.49
CA LEU A 161 -21.56 -10.71 -2.02
C LEU A 161 -22.94 -10.77 -1.37
N SER A 162 -23.93 -10.02 -1.88
CA SER A 162 -25.31 -10.07 -1.40
C SER A 162 -25.97 -11.40 -1.68
N GLY A 163 -25.75 -11.97 -2.86
CA GLY A 163 -26.21 -13.33 -3.21
C GLY A 163 -25.60 -14.38 -2.28
N TRP A 164 -24.32 -14.29 -1.97
CA TRP A 164 -23.65 -15.18 -1.01
C TRP A 164 -24.18 -15.01 0.41
N ALA A 165 -24.47 -13.78 0.84
CA ALA A 165 -25.05 -13.52 2.15
C ALA A 165 -26.46 -14.11 2.27
N ALA A 166 -27.29 -13.98 1.24
CA ALA A 166 -28.63 -14.60 1.19
C ALA A 166 -28.54 -16.13 1.23
N TYR A 167 -27.65 -16.73 0.43
CA TYR A 167 -27.43 -18.17 0.45
C TYR A 167 -26.99 -18.66 1.84
N GLY A 168 -26.04 -17.96 2.46
CA GLY A 168 -25.56 -18.28 3.81
C GLY A 168 -26.64 -18.15 4.89
N ALA A 169 -27.60 -17.23 4.69
CA ALA A 169 -28.78 -17.07 5.55
C ALA A 169 -29.87 -18.18 5.35
N GLY A 170 -29.66 -19.09 4.39
CA GLY A 170 -30.59 -20.15 4.06
C GLY A 170 -31.59 -19.81 2.93
N ASP A 171 -31.53 -18.61 2.37
CA ASP A 171 -32.34 -18.20 1.22
C ASP A 171 -31.58 -18.41 -0.11
N ALA A 172 -31.49 -19.69 -0.50
CA ALA A 172 -30.82 -20.06 -1.74
C ALA A 172 -31.53 -19.50 -3.00
N LYS A 173 -32.86 -19.39 -2.98
CA LYS A 173 -33.63 -18.85 -4.11
C LYS A 173 -33.41 -17.34 -4.26
N GLY A 174 -33.49 -16.60 -3.17
CA GLY A 174 -33.19 -15.18 -3.15
C GLY A 174 -31.73 -14.86 -3.52
N GLY A 175 -30.80 -15.73 -3.11
CA GLY A 175 -29.40 -15.62 -3.49
C GLY A 175 -29.17 -15.72 -4.99
N VAL A 176 -29.78 -16.70 -5.65
CA VAL A 176 -29.70 -16.86 -7.13
C VAL A 176 -30.40 -15.69 -7.83
N ALA A 177 -31.62 -15.34 -7.41
CA ALA A 177 -32.39 -14.23 -8.01
C ALA A 177 -31.69 -12.85 -7.87
N THR A 178 -30.72 -12.70 -6.95
CA THR A 178 -29.94 -11.48 -6.80
C THR A 178 -28.83 -11.39 -7.85
N ILE A 179 -28.41 -12.52 -8.41
CA ILE A 179 -27.26 -12.61 -9.35
C ILE A 179 -27.75 -12.63 -10.81
N ASP A 180 -28.98 -13.10 -11.07
CA ASP A 180 -29.63 -13.10 -12.39
C ASP A 180 -30.13 -11.71 -12.80
#